data_621d190dff54fa514d7578b78727299c
#
_entry.id   621d190dff54fa514d7578b78727299c
#
_cell.length_a   1.000
_cell.length_b   1.000
_cell.length_c   1.000
_cell.angle_alpha   90.00
_cell.angle_beta   90.00
_cell.angle_gamma   90.00
#
_symmetry.space_group_name_H-M   'P 1'
#
loop_
_entity.id
_entity.type
_entity.pdbx_description
1 polymer ?
#
loop_
_entity_poly.entity_id
_entity_poly.type
_entity_poly.pdbx_seq_one_letter_code
_entity_poly.pdbx_strand_id
1 'polypeptide(L)'
;KQGYSTRLDASIFSTAENDEIILCLNYDGLYGINNINRFLQENNPHPPVTWGILQYKIDDPILFNESERFAPVIYNNMKGRIVAIERRHNGTADEEIQFDIELDTVINEIDAWGQEFELLENSPAGNSVIRFVVKKTKSVDDDDEDTSNTVVPFQVAYAVSIHKAQGLEYRSVKIVITDEVDEMISHSIFYT
;
A
#
# COMPACT_ATOMS: atom_id res chain seq x y z
N LYS A 1 21.25 -18.22 23.32
CA LYS A 1 20.94 -16.98 22.60
C LYS A 1 21.36 -17.24 21.17
N GLN A 2 20.41 -17.65 20.32
CA GLN A 2 20.63 -17.70 18.88
C GLN A 2 20.75 -16.25 18.42
N GLY A 3 21.91 -15.90 17.85
CA GLY A 3 22.12 -14.60 17.25
C GLY A 3 21.29 -14.53 15.96
N TYR A 4 20.10 -13.97 16.06
CA TYR A 4 19.36 -13.61 14.85
C TYR A 4 20.23 -12.62 14.05
N SER A 5 20.39 -12.89 12.76
CA SER A 5 20.95 -11.90 11.87
C SER A 5 20.06 -10.66 11.95
N THR A 6 20.59 -9.57 12.48
CA THR A 6 19.87 -8.30 12.57
C THR A 6 19.79 -7.60 11.21
N ARG A 7 20.29 -8.23 10.16
CA ARG A 7 20.35 -7.66 8.82
C ARG A 7 19.67 -8.57 7.82
N LEU A 8 18.59 -8.06 7.22
CA LEU A 8 17.99 -8.71 6.06
C LEU A 8 18.95 -8.56 4.86
N ASP A 9 19.02 -9.62 4.05
CA ASP A 9 19.76 -9.57 2.81
C ASP A 9 18.82 -9.16 1.66
N ALA A 10 19.09 -8.01 1.04
CA ALA A 10 18.29 -7.51 -0.08
C ALA A 10 18.23 -8.51 -1.25
N SER A 11 19.25 -9.36 -1.42
CA SER A 11 19.29 -10.35 -2.49
C SER A 11 18.20 -11.42 -2.36
N ILE A 12 17.74 -11.70 -1.13
CA ILE A 12 16.64 -12.65 -0.87
C ILE A 12 15.33 -12.10 -1.44
N PHE A 13 15.18 -10.77 -1.41
CA PHE A 13 13.98 -10.06 -1.84
C PHE A 13 14.15 -9.37 -3.19
N SER A 14 15.30 -9.56 -3.87
CA SER A 14 15.46 -9.00 -5.21
C SER A 14 14.39 -9.57 -6.14
N THR A 15 13.62 -8.67 -6.73
CA THR A 15 12.54 -9.04 -7.64
C THR A 15 13.07 -9.07 -9.06
N ALA A 16 12.83 -10.16 -9.78
CA ALA A 16 13.07 -10.22 -11.22
C ALA A 16 11.88 -9.66 -12.01
N GLU A 17 10.74 -9.48 -11.35
CA GLU A 17 9.46 -9.10 -11.93
C GLU A 17 8.87 -7.89 -11.21
N ASN A 18 8.26 -6.97 -11.96
CA ASN A 18 7.61 -5.78 -11.41
C ASN A 18 6.29 -6.10 -10.67
N ASP A 19 5.77 -7.31 -10.82
CA ASP A 19 4.53 -7.78 -10.20
C ASP A 19 4.85 -8.97 -9.29
N GLU A 20 5.54 -8.69 -8.19
CA GLU A 20 5.89 -9.66 -7.16
C GLU A 20 5.32 -9.24 -5.80
N ILE A 21 4.88 -10.22 -5.03
CA ILE A 21 4.43 -10.06 -3.65
C ILE A 21 5.21 -10.96 -2.71
N ILE A 22 5.46 -10.50 -1.49
CA ILE A 22 6.02 -11.29 -0.42
C ILE A 22 4.93 -11.62 0.57
N LEU A 23 4.70 -12.91 0.81
CA LEU A 23 3.72 -13.39 1.77
C LEU A 23 4.40 -13.74 3.08
N CYS A 24 3.91 -13.16 4.17
CA CYS A 24 4.40 -13.42 5.52
C CYS A 24 3.28 -13.94 6.41
N LEU A 25 3.64 -14.81 7.36
CA LEU A 25 2.70 -15.32 8.36
C LEU A 25 2.52 -14.38 9.54
N ASN A 26 3.56 -13.63 9.91
CA ASN A 26 3.60 -12.75 11.07
C ASN A 26 3.66 -11.28 10.66
N TYR A 27 3.09 -10.41 11.50
CA TYR A 27 3.21 -8.95 11.36
C TYR A 27 4.53 -8.43 11.91
N ASP A 28 5.01 -8.99 13.00
CA ASP A 28 6.19 -8.54 13.74
C ASP A 28 7.36 -9.52 13.62
N GLY A 29 8.53 -9.09 14.10
CA GLY A 29 9.77 -9.85 14.02
C GLY A 29 10.63 -9.51 12.80
N LEU A 30 11.80 -10.15 12.70
CA LEU A 30 12.77 -9.87 11.64
C LEU A 30 12.20 -10.11 10.24
N TYR A 31 11.41 -11.15 10.09
CA TYR A 31 10.76 -11.57 8.84
C TYR A 31 9.26 -11.27 8.83
N GLY A 32 8.79 -10.39 9.72
CA GLY A 32 7.41 -9.95 9.75
C GLY A 32 7.10 -8.89 8.69
N ILE A 33 5.82 -8.79 8.35
CA ILE A 33 5.31 -7.87 7.32
C ILE A 33 5.82 -6.44 7.53
N ASN A 34 5.75 -5.93 8.76
CA ASN A 34 6.14 -4.57 9.07
C ASN A 34 7.63 -4.31 8.80
N ASN A 35 8.49 -5.25 9.20
CA ASN A 35 9.93 -5.09 9.02
C ASN A 35 10.36 -5.28 7.56
N ILE A 36 9.76 -6.21 6.84
CA ILE A 36 10.05 -6.43 5.40
C ILE A 36 9.57 -5.23 4.57
N ASN A 37 8.37 -4.72 4.81
CA ASN A 37 7.88 -3.52 4.12
C ASN A 37 8.81 -2.33 4.35
N ARG A 38 9.23 -2.07 5.59
CA ARG A 38 10.17 -1.00 5.91
C ARG A 38 11.50 -1.20 5.21
N PHE A 39 12.08 -2.40 5.29
CA PHE A 39 13.36 -2.73 4.67
C PHE A 39 13.35 -2.52 3.15
N LEU A 40 12.31 -2.98 2.46
CA LEU A 40 12.20 -2.83 1.02
C LEU A 40 11.90 -1.39 0.62
N GLN A 41 11.08 -0.68 1.39
CA GLN A 41 10.85 0.73 1.17
C GLN A 41 12.13 1.57 1.40
N GLU A 42 12.99 1.21 2.36
CA GLU A 42 14.30 1.85 2.56
C GLU A 42 15.19 1.69 1.33
N ASN A 43 15.13 0.54 0.64
CA ASN A 43 15.88 0.29 -0.60
C ASN A 43 15.30 0.98 -1.85
N ASN A 44 14.07 1.47 -1.79
CA ASN A 44 13.50 2.31 -2.83
C ASN A 44 14.26 3.66 -2.87
N PRO A 45 14.87 4.06 -4.02
CA PRO A 45 15.75 5.22 -4.11
C PRO A 45 15.04 6.57 -4.01
N HIS A 46 13.71 6.59 -4.17
CA HIS A 46 12.96 7.84 -4.15
C HIS A 46 12.93 8.47 -2.74
N PRO A 47 12.92 9.80 -2.66
CA PRO A 47 12.85 10.49 -1.37
C PRO A 47 11.53 10.18 -0.66
N PRO A 48 11.56 9.95 0.66
CA PRO A 48 10.34 9.69 1.41
C PRO A 48 9.53 10.97 1.65
N VAL A 49 8.22 10.85 1.53
CA VAL A 49 7.26 11.86 1.97
C VAL A 49 6.56 11.33 3.22
N THR A 50 6.67 12.08 4.33
CA THR A 50 6.10 11.68 5.62
C THR A 50 4.70 12.25 5.78
N TRP A 51 3.74 11.41 6.22
CA TRP A 51 2.39 11.81 6.60
C TRP A 51 2.00 11.12 7.91
N GLY A 52 1.86 11.92 8.97
CA GLY A 52 1.73 11.36 10.32
C GLY A 52 2.97 10.55 10.70
N ILE A 53 2.78 9.30 11.07
CA ILE A 53 3.85 8.35 11.42
C ILE A 53 4.29 7.49 10.23
N LEU A 54 3.60 7.60 9.09
CA LEU A 54 3.84 6.79 7.90
C LEU A 54 4.73 7.54 6.91
N GLN A 55 5.42 6.77 6.09
CA GLN A 55 6.25 7.26 4.99
C GLN A 55 5.81 6.61 3.69
N TYR A 56 5.82 7.40 2.63
CA TYR A 56 5.46 6.98 1.28
C TYR A 56 6.54 7.43 0.31
N LYS A 57 6.80 6.62 -0.69
CA LYS A 57 7.75 6.93 -1.77
C LYS A 57 7.09 6.69 -3.12
N ILE A 58 7.52 7.41 -4.13
CA ILE A 58 7.18 7.08 -5.51
C ILE A 58 7.65 5.64 -5.78
N ASP A 59 6.94 4.91 -6.58
CA ASP A 59 7.12 3.49 -6.90
C ASP A 59 6.83 2.51 -5.75
N ASP A 60 6.37 2.97 -4.58
CA ASP A 60 5.87 2.04 -3.56
C ASP A 60 4.64 1.28 -4.09
N PRO A 61 4.64 -0.07 -4.04
CA PRO A 61 3.43 -0.85 -4.28
C PRO A 61 2.45 -0.65 -3.13
N ILE A 62 1.18 -0.60 -3.45
CA ILE A 62 0.12 -0.40 -2.44
C ILE A 62 -1.03 -1.39 -2.62
N LEU A 63 -1.75 -1.62 -1.53
CA LEU A 63 -3.08 -2.24 -1.55
C LEU A 63 -4.08 -1.30 -0.87
N PHE A 64 -5.20 -1.07 -1.53
CA PHE A 64 -6.31 -0.32 -0.92
C PHE A 64 -6.88 -1.14 0.23
N ASN A 65 -7.15 -0.48 1.37
CA ASN A 65 -7.64 -1.11 2.60
C ASN A 65 -8.90 -0.45 3.17
N GLU A 66 -9.28 0.71 2.64
CA GLU A 66 -10.52 1.42 2.99
C GLU A 66 -11.25 1.80 1.71
N SER A 67 -12.16 0.92 1.28
CA SER A 67 -12.84 1.07 0.00
C SER A 67 -14.11 1.89 0.07
N GLU A 68 -14.65 2.20 1.27
CA GLU A 68 -15.92 2.93 1.38
C GLU A 68 -15.86 4.30 0.70
N ARG A 69 -14.73 4.98 0.81
CA ARG A 69 -14.51 6.30 0.20
C ARG A 69 -14.65 6.30 -1.33
N PHE A 70 -14.21 5.25 -1.98
CA PHE A 70 -14.16 5.15 -3.44
C PHE A 70 -15.03 4.02 -4.00
N ALA A 71 -15.90 3.46 -3.14
CA ALA A 71 -16.79 2.38 -3.53
C ALA A 71 -17.85 2.89 -4.54
N PRO A 72 -18.29 2.06 -5.48
CA PRO A 72 -17.87 0.66 -5.69
C PRO A 72 -16.67 0.49 -6.64
N VAL A 73 -16.06 1.59 -7.09
CA VAL A 73 -15.05 1.56 -8.16
C VAL A 73 -13.73 0.99 -7.67
N ILE A 74 -13.31 1.42 -6.48
CA ILE A 74 -12.10 0.90 -5.84
C ILE A 74 -12.51 0.06 -4.64
N TYR A 75 -11.99 -1.15 -4.55
CA TYR A 75 -12.33 -2.13 -3.53
C TYR A 75 -11.09 -2.55 -2.71
N ASN A 76 -11.35 -3.15 -1.56
CA ASN A 76 -10.30 -3.66 -0.68
C ASN A 76 -9.39 -4.65 -1.41
N ASN A 77 -8.09 -4.51 -1.17
CA ASN A 77 -7.02 -5.27 -1.81
C ASN A 77 -6.80 -4.97 -3.30
N MET A 78 -7.48 -3.98 -3.90
CA MET A 78 -7.10 -3.52 -5.23
C MET A 78 -5.64 -3.07 -5.20
N LYS A 79 -4.85 -3.56 -6.16
CA LYS A 79 -3.43 -3.24 -6.30
C LYS A 79 -3.23 -1.89 -6.96
N GLY A 80 -2.17 -1.22 -6.57
CA GLY A 80 -1.71 -0.01 -7.24
C GLY A 80 -0.25 0.29 -6.94
N ARG A 81 0.23 1.37 -7.52
CA ARG A 81 1.58 1.89 -7.31
C ARG A 81 1.53 3.40 -7.23
N ILE A 82 2.28 3.99 -6.33
CA ILE A 82 2.38 5.44 -6.20
C ILE A 82 3.22 5.98 -7.36
N VAL A 83 2.64 6.85 -8.19
CA VAL A 83 3.35 7.47 -9.33
C VAL A 83 3.70 8.93 -9.07
N ALA A 84 2.95 9.61 -8.19
CA ALA A 84 3.33 10.93 -7.68
C ALA A 84 2.81 11.16 -6.26
N ILE A 85 3.54 11.99 -5.52
CA ILE A 85 3.16 12.46 -4.17
C ILE A 85 3.45 13.95 -4.11
N GLU A 86 2.47 14.74 -3.68
CA GLU A 86 2.65 16.16 -3.44
C GLU A 86 2.10 16.54 -2.07
N ARG A 87 2.92 17.21 -1.27
CA ARG A 87 2.47 17.79 0.01
C ARG A 87 2.14 19.27 -0.21
N ARG A 88 0.94 19.66 0.13
CA ARG A 88 0.46 21.02 -0.06
C ARG A 88 0.25 21.72 1.27
N HIS A 89 0.76 22.94 1.36
CA HIS A 89 0.49 23.88 2.43
C HIS A 89 -0.36 25.01 1.86
N ASN A 90 -1.63 25.04 2.18
CA ASN A 90 -2.56 26.05 1.66
C ASN A 90 -2.51 27.38 2.44
N GLY A 91 -1.41 27.71 3.15
CA GLY A 91 -1.27 28.96 3.89
C GLY A 91 -2.18 29.10 5.14
N THR A 92 -3.15 28.23 5.27
CA THR A 92 -3.94 27.95 6.47
C THR A 92 -3.28 26.77 7.22
N ALA A 93 -3.65 26.54 8.48
CA ALA A 93 -3.08 25.46 9.25
C ALA A 93 -3.40 24.03 8.70
N ASP A 94 -4.08 23.95 7.55
CA ASP A 94 -4.50 22.71 6.92
C ASP A 94 -3.38 22.15 6.05
N GLU A 95 -2.87 21.00 6.45
CA GLU A 95 -1.93 20.22 5.67
C GLU A 95 -2.70 19.21 4.82
N GLU A 96 -2.33 19.15 3.54
CA GLU A 96 -2.88 18.16 2.60
C GLU A 96 -1.76 17.37 1.95
N ILE A 97 -2.03 16.09 1.66
CA ILE A 97 -1.17 15.27 0.82
C ILE A 97 -1.99 14.74 -0.35
N GLN A 98 -1.46 14.94 -1.55
CA GLN A 98 -2.02 14.43 -2.79
C GLN A 98 -1.25 13.20 -3.21
N PHE A 99 -1.98 12.17 -3.65
CA PHE A 99 -1.44 10.98 -4.26
C PHE A 99 -1.96 10.80 -5.68
N ASP A 100 -1.06 10.46 -6.60
CA ASP A 100 -1.42 9.90 -7.89
C ASP A 100 -1.06 8.41 -7.85
N ILE A 101 -2.04 7.55 -8.08
CA ILE A 101 -1.92 6.10 -7.99
C ILE A 101 -2.22 5.48 -9.35
N GLU A 102 -1.24 4.76 -9.90
CA GLU A 102 -1.48 3.85 -11.01
C GLU A 102 -2.13 2.57 -10.46
N LEU A 103 -3.30 2.24 -10.97
CA LEU A 103 -4.00 0.99 -10.64
C LEU A 103 -3.49 -0.14 -11.53
N ASP A 104 -3.75 -1.40 -11.18
CA ASP A 104 -3.47 -2.55 -12.04
C ASP A 104 -4.62 -2.88 -13.00
N THR A 105 -5.56 -1.95 -13.15
CA THR A 105 -6.76 -2.08 -13.96
C THR A 105 -7.11 -0.78 -14.67
N VAL A 106 -8.10 -0.86 -15.55
CA VAL A 106 -8.64 0.30 -16.27
C VAL A 106 -10.03 0.63 -15.73
N ILE A 107 -10.22 1.89 -15.33
CA ILE A 107 -11.50 2.46 -14.91
C ILE A 107 -12.08 3.27 -16.06
N ASN A 108 -13.37 3.12 -16.29
CA ASN A 108 -14.09 3.95 -17.26
C ASN A 108 -14.41 5.33 -16.69
N GLU A 109 -14.45 6.35 -17.53
CA GLU A 109 -14.85 7.71 -17.15
C GLU A 109 -16.25 7.75 -16.51
N ILE A 110 -17.18 6.89 -16.98
CA ILE A 110 -18.55 6.79 -16.43
C ILE A 110 -18.52 6.31 -14.99
N ASP A 111 -17.69 5.31 -14.69
CA ASP A 111 -17.56 4.75 -13.33
C ASP A 111 -16.84 5.72 -12.39
N ALA A 112 -15.92 6.53 -12.92
CA ALA A 112 -15.21 7.57 -12.17
C ALA A 112 -16.09 8.80 -11.86
N TRP A 113 -17.20 8.98 -12.55
CA TRP A 113 -18.05 10.15 -12.39
C TRP A 113 -18.70 10.19 -11.00
N GLY A 114 -18.52 11.32 -10.30
CA GLY A 114 -19.06 11.50 -8.95
C GLY A 114 -18.24 10.87 -7.84
N GLN A 115 -17.09 10.29 -8.14
CA GLN A 115 -16.15 9.75 -7.15
C GLN A 115 -15.30 10.86 -6.52
N GLU A 116 -14.74 10.59 -5.34
CA GLU A 116 -13.81 11.50 -4.63
C GLU A 116 -12.37 11.43 -5.14
N PHE A 117 -12.18 10.96 -6.35
CA PHE A 117 -10.91 10.98 -7.05
C PHE A 117 -11.06 11.54 -8.47
N GLU A 118 -10.00 12.07 -9.01
CA GLU A 118 -9.87 12.51 -10.39
C GLU A 118 -9.22 11.39 -11.21
N LEU A 119 -9.79 11.05 -12.36
CA LEU A 119 -9.17 10.15 -13.33
C LEU A 119 -8.23 10.95 -14.21
N LEU A 120 -6.95 10.58 -14.21
CA LEU A 120 -5.91 11.19 -15.04
C LEU A 120 -5.73 10.42 -16.36
N GLU A 121 -4.80 10.90 -17.20
CA GLU A 121 -4.35 10.13 -18.36
C GLU A 121 -3.79 8.78 -17.93
N ASN A 122 -4.10 7.74 -18.72
CA ASN A 122 -3.60 6.40 -18.44
C ASN A 122 -2.07 6.36 -18.48
N SER A 123 -1.51 5.48 -17.67
CA SER A 123 -0.07 5.23 -17.67
C SER A 123 0.42 4.71 -19.05
N PRO A 124 1.73 4.73 -19.31
CA PRO A 124 2.30 4.11 -20.52
C PRO A 124 1.99 2.61 -20.67
N ALA A 125 1.68 1.94 -19.55
CA ALA A 125 1.23 0.53 -19.54
C ALA A 125 -0.25 0.38 -19.90
N GLY A 126 -1.00 1.48 -20.03
CA GLY A 126 -2.44 1.50 -20.33
C GLY A 126 -3.34 1.41 -19.11
N ASN A 127 -2.79 1.39 -17.92
CA ASN A 127 -3.53 1.35 -16.66
C ASN A 127 -4.09 2.72 -16.28
N SER A 128 -5.20 2.75 -15.55
CA SER A 128 -5.75 4.01 -15.04
C SER A 128 -4.90 4.60 -13.95
N VAL A 129 -4.76 5.91 -13.98
CA VAL A 129 -4.13 6.70 -12.92
C VAL A 129 -5.19 7.56 -12.26
N ILE A 130 -5.31 7.45 -10.95
CA ILE A 130 -6.25 8.25 -10.15
C ILE A 130 -5.50 9.23 -9.27
N ARG A 131 -6.10 10.38 -9.02
CA ARG A 131 -5.62 11.42 -8.11
C ARG A 131 -6.63 11.68 -7.02
N PHE A 132 -6.18 11.73 -5.78
CA PHE A 132 -6.99 12.14 -4.63
C PHE A 132 -6.14 12.84 -3.58
N VAL A 133 -6.83 13.52 -2.66
CA VAL A 133 -6.21 14.29 -1.58
C VAL A 133 -6.64 13.73 -0.23
N VAL A 134 -5.68 13.65 0.69
CA VAL A 134 -5.92 13.33 2.10
C VAL A 134 -5.61 14.56 2.94
N LYS A 135 -6.52 14.91 3.85
CA LYS A 135 -6.43 16.10 4.70
C LYS A 135 -6.04 15.71 6.11
N LYS A 136 -5.29 16.56 6.78
CA LYS A 136 -5.02 16.40 8.20
C LYS A 136 -6.21 16.95 9.00
N THR A 137 -6.84 16.09 9.79
CA THR A 137 -7.90 16.55 10.68
C THR A 137 -7.31 17.51 11.72
N LYS A 138 -7.86 18.71 11.83
CA LYS A 138 -7.71 19.50 13.03
C LYS A 138 -8.70 18.95 14.06
N SER A 139 -8.21 18.63 15.26
CA SER A 139 -9.06 18.37 16.40
C SER A 139 -9.74 19.68 16.80
N VAL A 140 -10.92 19.94 16.31
CA VAL A 140 -11.82 20.96 16.80
C VAL A 140 -13.23 20.37 16.85
N ASP A 141 -13.88 20.60 17.93
CA ASP A 141 -15.22 20.28 18.42
C ASP A 141 -16.42 20.43 17.45
N ASP A 142 -16.30 20.04 16.18
CA ASP A 142 -17.40 20.01 15.22
C ASP A 142 -17.79 18.56 14.93
N ASP A 143 -18.89 18.14 15.55
CA ASP A 143 -19.49 16.80 15.46
C ASP A 143 -20.02 16.42 14.04
N ASP A 144 -19.86 17.25 13.03
CA ASP A 144 -20.46 17.09 11.69
C ASP A 144 -19.46 17.07 10.52
N GLU A 145 -18.14 17.04 10.73
CA GLU A 145 -17.20 16.96 9.60
C GLU A 145 -17.05 15.53 9.08
N ASP A 146 -17.29 15.37 7.78
CA ASP A 146 -16.96 14.16 7.04
C ASP A 146 -15.44 13.88 7.12
N THR A 147 -15.05 12.89 7.92
CA THR A 147 -13.66 12.49 8.15
C THR A 147 -13.15 11.47 7.14
N SER A 148 -13.94 11.08 6.16
CA SER A 148 -13.60 10.06 5.16
C SER A 148 -12.31 10.36 4.40
N ASN A 149 -11.97 11.63 4.23
CA ASN A 149 -10.78 12.08 3.51
C ASN A 149 -9.56 12.36 4.40
N THR A 150 -9.59 11.95 5.66
CA THR A 150 -8.48 12.17 6.61
C THR A 150 -7.56 10.96 6.75
N VAL A 151 -8.03 9.80 6.36
CA VAL A 151 -7.27 8.53 6.39
C VAL A 151 -6.74 8.22 5.00
N VAL A 152 -5.46 7.79 4.94
CA VAL A 152 -4.90 7.29 3.68
C VAL A 152 -5.55 5.93 3.37
N PRO A 153 -6.27 5.79 2.25
CA PRO A 153 -7.12 4.62 1.99
C PRO A 153 -6.35 3.41 1.45
N PHE A 154 -5.05 3.35 1.69
CA PHE A 154 -4.20 2.25 1.26
C PHE A 154 -3.03 2.04 2.24
N GLN A 155 -2.37 0.91 2.08
CA GLN A 155 -1.12 0.58 2.78
C GLN A 155 -0.02 0.27 1.76
N VAL A 156 1.23 0.55 2.12
CA VAL A 156 2.40 0.07 1.37
C VAL A 156 2.46 -1.46 1.47
N ALA A 157 2.68 -2.13 0.35
CA ALA A 157 2.44 -3.55 0.21
C ALA A 157 3.53 -4.31 -0.57
N TYR A 158 4.80 -4.13 -0.20
CA TYR A 158 5.87 -5.03 -0.64
C TYR A 158 5.68 -6.44 -0.07
N ALA A 159 5.18 -6.52 1.18
CA ALA A 159 4.84 -7.75 1.87
C ALA A 159 3.45 -7.62 2.51
N VAL A 160 2.69 -8.72 2.46
CA VAL A 160 1.34 -8.79 3.04
C VAL A 160 1.11 -10.12 3.74
N SER A 161 0.04 -10.22 4.53
CA SER A 161 -0.38 -11.50 5.07
C SER A 161 -0.99 -12.39 3.96
N ILE A 162 -0.90 -13.69 4.14
CA ILE A 162 -1.52 -14.66 3.22
C ILE A 162 -3.01 -14.38 3.06
N HIS A 163 -3.72 -14.01 4.12
CA HIS A 163 -5.15 -13.69 4.07
C HIS A 163 -5.46 -12.45 3.20
N LYS A 164 -4.58 -11.44 3.20
CA LYS A 164 -4.76 -10.26 2.35
C LYS A 164 -4.47 -10.53 0.88
N ALA A 165 -3.61 -11.50 0.58
CA ALA A 165 -3.31 -11.91 -0.78
C ALA A 165 -4.39 -12.80 -1.42
N GLN A 166 -5.33 -13.29 -0.63
CA GLN A 166 -6.39 -14.17 -1.12
C GLN A 166 -7.22 -13.48 -2.23
N GLY A 167 -7.32 -14.13 -3.37
CA GLY A 167 -8.02 -13.61 -4.54
C GLY A 167 -7.23 -12.62 -5.39
N LEU A 168 -5.97 -12.33 -5.04
CA LEU A 168 -5.05 -11.53 -5.84
C LEU A 168 -4.19 -12.41 -6.73
N GLU A 169 -3.86 -11.90 -7.90
CA GLU A 169 -2.97 -12.54 -8.86
C GLU A 169 -1.66 -11.77 -8.96
N TYR A 170 -0.53 -12.51 -8.93
CA TYR A 170 0.82 -11.97 -9.10
C TYR A 170 1.64 -12.87 -10.01
N ARG A 171 2.58 -12.29 -10.73
CA ARG A 171 3.51 -13.07 -11.59
C ARG A 171 4.52 -13.84 -10.77
N SER A 172 4.89 -13.31 -9.60
CA SER A 172 5.85 -13.94 -8.70
C SER A 172 5.41 -13.80 -7.26
N VAL A 173 5.54 -14.86 -6.49
CA VAL A 173 5.21 -14.89 -5.07
C VAL A 173 6.38 -15.47 -4.30
N LYS A 174 6.86 -14.74 -3.30
CA LYS A 174 7.81 -15.24 -2.30
C LYS A 174 7.08 -15.48 -0.99
N ILE A 175 7.29 -16.65 -0.40
CA ILE A 175 6.67 -17.00 0.88
C ILE A 175 7.77 -17.06 1.95
N VAL A 176 7.58 -16.27 3.00
CA VAL A 176 8.48 -16.24 4.15
C VAL A 176 7.94 -17.18 5.22
N ILE A 177 8.68 -18.26 5.47
CA ILE A 177 8.38 -19.25 6.49
C ILE A 177 9.53 -19.20 7.50
N THR A 178 9.20 -19.04 8.77
CA THR A 178 10.16 -19.01 9.87
C THR A 178 9.87 -20.12 10.86
N ASP A 179 10.90 -20.61 11.55
CA ASP A 179 10.77 -21.66 12.57
C ASP A 179 9.89 -21.23 13.77
N GLU A 180 9.62 -19.93 13.88
CA GLU A 180 8.79 -19.37 14.97
C GLU A 180 7.28 -19.63 14.78
N VAL A 181 6.87 -20.15 13.64
CA VAL A 181 5.46 -20.31 13.25
C VAL A 181 5.06 -21.75 12.92
N ASP A 182 5.80 -22.74 13.42
CA ASP A 182 5.50 -24.17 13.17
C ASP A 182 4.03 -24.52 13.44
N GLU A 183 3.41 -23.93 14.47
CA GLU A 183 2.00 -24.15 14.80
C GLU A 183 1.02 -23.52 13.79
N MET A 184 1.46 -22.53 13.02
CA MET A 184 0.63 -21.84 12.02
C MET A 184 0.76 -22.44 10.62
N ILE A 185 1.75 -23.32 10.40
CA ILE A 185 1.97 -23.96 9.10
C ILE A 185 1.01 -25.14 8.97
N SER A 186 -0.15 -24.88 8.41
CA SER A 186 -1.10 -25.95 8.04
C SER A 186 -1.20 -26.05 6.52
N HIS A 187 -1.57 -27.25 6.06
CA HIS A 187 -1.76 -27.53 4.62
C HIS A 187 -2.75 -26.55 3.96
N SER A 188 -3.74 -26.07 4.73
CA SER A 188 -4.75 -25.13 4.24
C SER A 188 -4.23 -23.71 3.97
N ILE A 189 -3.13 -23.29 4.60
CA ILE A 189 -2.55 -21.94 4.39
C ILE A 189 -2.01 -21.77 2.95
N PHE A 190 -1.58 -22.87 2.33
CA PHE A 190 -1.01 -22.84 0.97
C PHE A 190 -2.06 -23.03 -0.14
N TYR A 191 -3.33 -23.23 0.23
CA TYR A 191 -4.44 -23.47 -0.70
C TYR A 191 -5.51 -22.35 -0.69
N THR A 192 -5.20 -21.20 -0.14
CA THR A 192 -6.14 -20.05 -0.11
C THR A 192 -5.99 -19.14 -1.31
#